data_e1b1b5a5f163f6b0da2a6d1ed53c6d94
#
_entry.id   e1b1b5a5f163f6b0da2a6d1ed53c6d94
#
_cell.length_a   1.000
_cell.length_b   1.000
_cell.length_c   1.000
_cell.angle_alpha   90.00
_cell.angle_beta   90.00
_cell.angle_gamma   90.00
#
_symmetry.space_group_name_H-M   'P 1'
#
loop_
_entity.id
_entity.type
_entity.pdbx_description
1 polymer ?
#
loop_
_entity_poly.entity_id
_entity_poly.type
_entity_poly.pdbx_seq_one_letter_code
_entity_poly.pdbx_strand_id
1 'polypeptide(L)' 'MSAPLPVHVTVVIPTRNEEEAIVDTIRSVPNDGWCQKLDFLIVDGNSTDRTRELAEGEGASVYI' A
#
# COMPACT_ATOMS: atom_id res chain seq x y z
N MET A 1 -2.98 -13.63 27.89
CA MET A 1 -4.16 -13.45 27.03
C MET A 1 -3.78 -12.53 25.89
N SER A 2 -4.00 -12.96 24.67
CA SER A 2 -3.66 -12.17 23.52
C SER A 2 -4.78 -11.16 23.20
N ALA A 3 -4.39 -9.97 22.75
CA ALA A 3 -5.34 -9.00 22.25
C ALA A 3 -5.99 -9.50 20.95
N PRO A 4 -7.24 -9.09 20.66
CA PRO A 4 -7.83 -9.43 19.37
C PRO A 4 -7.04 -8.79 18.23
N LEU A 5 -7.06 -9.42 17.05
CA LEU A 5 -6.42 -8.87 15.86
C LEU A 5 -7.14 -7.58 15.44
N PRO A 6 -6.39 -6.58 14.92
CA PRO A 6 -7.01 -5.42 14.30
C PRO A 6 -7.97 -5.86 13.19
N VAL A 7 -9.14 -5.23 13.11
CA VAL A 7 -10.15 -5.58 12.11
C VAL A 7 -9.70 -5.13 10.72
N HIS A 8 -9.26 -3.90 10.63
CA HIS A 8 -8.89 -3.31 9.36
C HIS A 8 -7.68 -2.40 9.56
N VAL A 9 -6.65 -2.63 8.78
CA VAL A 9 -5.44 -1.80 8.79
C VAL A 9 -5.24 -1.24 7.39
N THR A 10 -5.07 0.07 7.31
CA THR A 10 -4.71 0.75 6.08
C THR A 10 -3.28 1.25 6.18
N VAL A 11 -2.43 0.80 5.27
CA VAL A 11 -1.06 1.27 5.17
C VAL A 11 -1.03 2.46 4.21
N VAL A 12 -0.62 3.61 4.72
CA VAL A 12 -0.55 4.84 3.93
C VAL A 12 0.89 5.03 3.45
N ILE A 13 1.08 5.13 2.15
CA ILE A 13 2.40 5.26 1.54
C ILE A 13 2.45 6.54 0.70
N PRO A 14 3.20 7.56 1.14
CA PRO A 14 3.43 8.72 0.29
C PRO A 14 4.44 8.37 -0.79
N THR A 15 4.16 8.78 -2.03
CA THR A 15 5.03 8.45 -3.17
C THR A 15 5.25 9.66 -4.06
N ARG A 16 6.38 9.65 -4.75
CA ARG A 16 6.62 10.49 -5.90
C ARG A 16 7.68 9.84 -6.78
N ASN A 17 7.29 9.49 -8.03
CA ASN A 17 8.19 8.86 -9.00
C ASN A 17 8.93 7.64 -8.42
N GLU A 18 8.13 6.68 -7.90
CA GLU A 18 8.63 5.47 -7.24
C GLU A 18 8.35 4.21 -8.07
N GLU A 19 8.26 4.33 -9.40
CA GLU A 19 7.88 3.18 -10.23
C GLU A 19 8.80 1.98 -10.08
N GLU A 20 10.09 2.19 -9.78
CA GLU A 20 11.05 1.09 -9.61
C GLU A 20 10.86 0.35 -8.29
N ALA A 21 10.27 0.99 -7.28
CA ALA A 21 10.19 0.45 -5.92
C ALA A 21 8.78 0.20 -5.40
N ILE A 22 7.76 0.82 -6.01
CA ILE A 22 6.42 0.82 -5.41
C ILE A 22 5.84 -0.59 -5.25
N VAL A 23 6.02 -1.46 -6.24
CA VAL A 23 5.51 -2.83 -6.17
C VAL A 23 6.19 -3.60 -5.05
N ASP A 24 7.52 -3.53 -4.96
CA ASP A 24 8.26 -4.20 -3.90
C ASP A 24 7.92 -3.63 -2.53
N THR A 25 7.71 -2.33 -2.43
CA THR A 25 7.30 -1.68 -1.18
C THR A 25 5.97 -2.23 -0.70
N ILE A 26 4.97 -2.30 -1.58
CA ILE A 26 3.66 -2.83 -1.24
C ILE A 26 3.77 -4.30 -0.84
N ARG A 27 4.49 -5.10 -1.61
CA ARG A 27 4.66 -6.53 -1.36
C ARG A 27 5.49 -6.84 -0.13
N SER A 28 6.29 -5.88 0.36
CA SER A 28 7.12 -6.08 1.55
C SER A 28 6.32 -6.06 2.85
N VAL A 29 5.11 -5.51 2.84
CA VAL A 29 4.26 -5.49 4.03
C VAL A 29 3.70 -6.89 4.26
N PRO A 30 3.91 -7.49 5.45
CA PRO A 30 3.41 -8.83 5.71
C PRO A 30 1.89 -8.90 5.57
N ASN A 31 1.40 -9.97 4.96
CA ASN A 31 -0.02 -10.24 4.83
C ASN A 31 -0.28 -11.69 5.26
N ASP A 32 0.16 -12.02 6.47
CA ASP A 32 0.18 -13.37 7.01
C ASP A 32 -0.78 -13.57 8.20
N GLY A 33 -1.86 -12.80 8.23
CA GLY A 33 -2.91 -12.98 9.24
C GLY A 33 -2.75 -12.13 10.48
N TRP A 34 -1.85 -11.12 10.48
CA TRP A 34 -1.69 -10.23 11.63
C TRP A 34 -2.85 -9.23 11.78
N CYS A 35 -3.70 -9.10 10.78
CA CYS A 35 -4.93 -8.33 10.83
C CYS A 35 -6.01 -9.02 10.00
N GLN A 36 -7.27 -8.63 10.19
CA GLN A 36 -8.38 -9.24 9.46
C GLN A 36 -8.49 -8.73 8.02
N LYS A 37 -8.17 -7.46 7.81
CA LYS A 37 -8.19 -6.87 6.48
C LYS A 37 -7.05 -5.86 6.36
N LEU A 38 -6.30 -5.93 5.26
CA LEU A 38 -5.18 -5.06 4.97
C LEU A 38 -5.42 -4.34 3.65
N ASP A 39 -5.39 -3.02 3.68
CA ASP A 39 -5.50 -2.17 2.50
C ASP A 39 -4.29 -1.25 2.38
N PHE A 40 -4.05 -0.79 1.16
CA PHE A 40 -3.00 0.18 0.88
C PHE A 40 -3.62 1.45 0.30
N LEU A 41 -3.19 2.59 0.82
CA LEU A 41 -3.55 3.91 0.32
C LEU A 41 -2.27 4.62 -0.10
N ILE A 42 -2.16 4.89 -1.38
CA ILE A 42 -1.03 5.62 -1.94
C ILE A 42 -1.41 7.08 -2.04
N VAL A 43 -0.66 7.93 -1.37
CA VAL A 43 -0.82 9.39 -1.49
C VAL A 43 0.28 9.87 -2.43
N ASP A 44 -0.08 10.08 -3.68
CA ASP A 44 0.89 10.35 -4.73
C ASP A 44 1.11 11.85 -4.93
N GLY A 45 2.38 12.25 -4.96
CA GLY A 45 2.79 13.64 -5.18
C GLY A 45 2.83 14.03 -6.65
N ASN A 46 1.82 13.62 -7.42
CA ASN A 46 1.71 13.90 -8.85
C ASN A 46 2.87 13.31 -9.66
N SER A 47 3.08 12.01 -9.50
CA SER A 47 4.12 11.28 -10.23
C SER A 47 3.92 11.41 -11.74
N THR A 48 5.03 11.55 -12.45
CA THR A 48 5.03 11.61 -13.91
C THR A 48 5.38 10.28 -14.56
N ASP A 49 5.73 9.29 -13.74
CA ASP A 49 6.06 7.93 -14.18
C ASP A 49 4.88 6.97 -13.97
N ARG A 50 5.14 5.67 -13.93
CA ARG A 50 4.11 4.63 -13.80
C ARG A 50 3.78 4.27 -12.35
N THR A 51 4.17 5.07 -11.38
CA THR A 51 3.96 4.79 -9.95
C THR A 51 2.49 4.46 -9.65
N ARG A 52 1.57 5.34 -10.08
CA ARG A 52 0.13 5.17 -9.81
C ARG A 52 -0.43 3.92 -10.47
N GLU A 53 -0.08 3.70 -11.72
CA GLU A 53 -0.54 2.54 -12.48
C GLU A 53 -0.09 1.23 -11.82
N LEU A 54 1.18 1.17 -11.41
CA LEU A 54 1.73 -0.02 -10.78
C LEU A 54 1.12 -0.26 -9.40
N ALA A 55 0.88 0.79 -8.62
CA ALA A 55 0.24 0.68 -7.32
C ALA A 55 -1.21 0.16 -7.46
N GLU A 56 -1.96 0.70 -8.41
CA GLU A 56 -3.32 0.24 -8.68
C GLU A 56 -3.34 -1.22 -9.13
N GLY A 57 -2.36 -1.64 -9.91
CA GLY A 57 -2.20 -3.03 -10.32
C GLY A 57 -1.95 -3.98 -9.14
N GLU A 58 -1.45 -3.48 -8.01
CA GLU A 58 -1.28 -4.25 -6.78
C GLU A 58 -2.51 -4.17 -5.87
N GLY A 59 -3.59 -3.54 -6.32
CA GLY A 59 -4.83 -3.44 -5.54
C GLY A 59 -4.88 -2.24 -4.59
N ALA A 60 -3.92 -1.33 -4.66
CA ALA A 60 -3.92 -0.15 -3.81
C ALA A 60 -4.90 0.91 -4.33
N SER A 61 -5.43 1.72 -3.41
CA SER A 61 -6.14 2.95 -3.75
C SER A 61 -5.11 4.07 -3.89
N VAL A 62 -5.32 4.96 -4.85
CA VAL A 62 -4.38 6.04 -5.13
C VAL A 62 -5.08 7.39 -5.07
N TYR A 63 -4.51 8.31 -4.29
CA TYR A 63 -4.91 9.73 -4.25
C TYR A 63 -3.73 10.59 -4.69
N ILE A 64 -4.06 11.66 -5.37
CA ILE A 64 -3.06 12.62 -5.84
C ILE A 64 -3.08 13.87 -4.95
#